data_0e17c6b63fac60480755b3b3c40af26f
#
_entry.id   0e17c6b63fac60480755b3b3c40af26f
#
_cell.length_a   1.000
_cell.length_b   1.000
_cell.length_c   1.000
_cell.angle_alpha   90.00
_cell.angle_beta   90.00
_cell.angle_gamma   90.00
#
_symmetry.space_group_name_H-M   'P 1'
#
loop_
_entity.id
_entity.type
_entity.pdbx_description
1 polymer ?
#
loop_
_entity_poly.entity_id
_entity_poly.type
_entity_poly.pdbx_seq_one_letter_code
_entity_poly.pdbx_strand_id
1 'polypeptide(L)'
;MDNNGIAGYLTLLSKLTDIHGENSFKAKTYSAAAFAIEKLSFQLSEMPLEKISGIKGIGASTAQKVIELLQTGKITALEEKIFSTPPGVMEMLKIKGIGPKKIHNIWKEMGVESIGELLY
;
A
#
# COMPACT_ATOMS: atom_id res chain seq x y z
N MET A 1 0.35 2.91 -17.04
CA MET A 1 0.56 3.43 -15.67
C MET A 1 2.03 3.72 -15.47
N ASP A 2 2.37 4.87 -14.96
CA ASP A 2 3.77 5.21 -14.72
C ASP A 2 4.28 4.67 -13.38
N ASN A 3 5.58 4.80 -13.15
CA ASN A 3 6.19 4.30 -11.91
C ASN A 3 5.62 4.98 -10.67
N ASN A 4 5.32 6.26 -10.74
CA ASN A 4 4.73 6.97 -9.60
C ASN A 4 3.36 6.41 -9.24
N GLY A 5 2.57 6.07 -10.23
CA GLY A 5 1.28 5.42 -10.03
C GLY A 5 1.42 4.06 -9.37
N ILE A 6 2.34 3.25 -9.87
CA ILE A 6 2.63 1.92 -9.29
C ILE A 6 3.07 2.07 -7.84
N ALA A 7 3.99 2.99 -7.58
CA ALA A 7 4.49 3.24 -6.22
C ALA A 7 3.36 3.69 -5.29
N GLY A 8 2.41 4.48 -5.79
CA GLY A 8 1.25 4.91 -5.01
C GLY A 8 0.40 3.75 -4.54
N TYR A 9 0.16 2.76 -5.39
CA TYR A 9 -0.58 1.55 -5.02
C TYR A 9 0.15 0.75 -3.94
N LEU A 10 1.46 0.59 -4.08
CA LEU A 10 2.26 -0.14 -3.09
C LEU A 10 2.33 0.61 -1.75
N THR A 11 2.42 1.93 -1.80
CA THR A 11 2.41 2.77 -0.60
C THR A 11 1.09 2.60 0.16
N LEU A 12 -0.03 2.62 -0.55
CA LEU A 12 -1.34 2.41 0.06
C LEU A 12 -1.44 1.01 0.67
N LEU A 13 -0.95 -0.01 -0.05
CA LEU A 13 -0.94 -1.38 0.46
C LEU A 13 -0.10 -1.49 1.73
N SER A 14 1.06 -0.82 1.78
CA SER A 14 1.90 -0.76 2.96
C SER A 14 1.14 -0.16 4.14
N LYS A 15 0.51 0.99 3.94
CA LYS A 15 -0.23 1.68 4.99
C LYS A 15 -1.40 0.84 5.52
N LEU A 16 -2.17 0.21 4.64
CA LEU A 16 -3.29 -0.62 5.05
C LEU A 16 -2.82 -1.89 5.78
N THR A 17 -1.67 -2.45 5.39
CA THR A 17 -1.09 -3.58 6.11
C THR A 17 -0.78 -3.19 7.56
N ASP A 18 -0.21 -2.01 7.79
CA ASP A 18 0.05 -1.50 9.13
C ASP A 18 -1.26 -1.19 9.89
N ILE A 19 -2.23 -0.59 9.22
CA ILE A 19 -3.52 -0.24 9.83
C ILE A 19 -4.25 -1.49 10.34
N HIS A 20 -4.19 -2.58 9.57
CA HIS A 20 -4.80 -3.84 9.99
C HIS A 20 -3.98 -4.58 11.06
N GLY A 21 -2.80 -4.06 11.39
CA GLY A 21 -1.95 -4.68 12.39
C GLY A 21 -1.33 -5.98 11.94
N GLU A 22 -1.20 -6.15 10.63
CA GLU A 22 -0.59 -7.33 10.06
C GLU A 22 0.93 -7.23 10.08
N ASN A 23 1.60 -8.16 9.40
CA ASN A 23 3.05 -8.27 9.39
C ASN A 23 3.74 -6.94 9.02
N SER A 24 4.41 -6.32 10.00
CA SER A 24 5.10 -5.04 9.79
C SER A 24 6.29 -5.18 8.82
N PHE A 25 6.87 -6.36 8.72
CA PHE A 25 7.93 -6.64 7.74
C PHE A 25 7.38 -6.53 6.32
N LYS A 26 6.19 -7.06 6.08
CA LYS A 26 5.53 -6.93 4.76
C LYS A 26 5.25 -5.48 4.42
N ALA A 27 4.74 -4.71 5.39
CA ALA A 27 4.47 -3.30 5.18
C ALA A 27 5.74 -2.55 4.77
N LYS A 28 6.85 -2.81 5.45
CA LYS A 28 8.14 -2.20 5.11
C LYS A 28 8.62 -2.64 3.74
N THR A 29 8.40 -3.89 3.36
CA THR A 29 8.79 -4.40 2.05
C THR A 29 8.05 -3.67 0.94
N TYR A 30 6.75 -3.45 1.10
CA TYR A 30 5.96 -2.70 0.11
C TYR A 30 6.42 -1.23 0.02
N SER A 31 6.68 -0.61 1.16
CA SER A 31 7.14 0.77 1.22
C SER A 31 8.52 0.92 0.57
N ALA A 32 9.43 0.00 0.84
CA ALA A 32 10.77 0.01 0.25
C ALA A 32 10.71 -0.19 -1.27
N ALA A 33 9.84 -1.09 -1.73
CA ALA A 33 9.65 -1.32 -3.16
C ALA A 33 9.09 -0.08 -3.85
N ALA A 34 8.12 0.59 -3.22
CA ALA A 34 7.57 1.84 -3.76
C ALA A 34 8.67 2.89 -3.93
N PHE A 35 9.51 3.05 -2.93
CA PHE A 35 10.62 3.99 -2.94
C PHE A 35 11.60 3.66 -4.07
N ALA A 36 11.94 2.37 -4.23
CA ALA A 36 12.85 1.92 -5.28
C ALA A 36 12.26 2.19 -6.67
N ILE A 37 10.97 1.94 -6.86
CA ILE A 37 10.30 2.14 -8.13
C ILE A 37 10.29 3.62 -8.52
N GLU A 38 10.07 4.51 -7.58
CA GLU A 38 10.07 5.96 -7.85
C GLU A 38 11.44 6.44 -8.36
N LYS A 39 12.51 5.76 -7.99
CA LYS A 39 13.87 6.15 -8.35
C LYS A 39 14.36 5.53 -9.65
N LEU A 40 13.60 4.63 -10.27
CA LEU A 40 14.03 3.99 -11.52
C LEU A 40 14.10 5.00 -12.66
N SER A 41 15.13 4.85 -13.51
CA SER A 41 15.30 5.69 -14.68
C SER A 41 14.47 5.22 -15.88
N PHE A 42 13.73 4.11 -15.73
CA PHE A 42 12.92 3.52 -16.80
C PHE A 42 11.54 3.14 -16.23
N GLN A 43 10.56 3.02 -17.11
CA GLN A 43 9.20 2.70 -16.73
C GLN A 43 8.98 1.18 -16.67
N LEU A 44 8.41 0.70 -15.57
CA LEU A 44 8.12 -0.73 -15.42
C LEU A 44 7.11 -1.21 -16.45
N SER A 45 6.18 -0.34 -16.86
CA SER A 45 5.18 -0.68 -17.87
C SER A 45 5.76 -0.94 -19.25
N GLU A 46 7.01 -0.53 -19.48
CA GLU A 46 7.66 -0.66 -20.77
C GLU A 46 8.68 -1.80 -20.84
N MET A 47 8.86 -2.55 -19.75
CA MET A 47 9.83 -3.63 -19.72
C MET A 47 9.13 -4.99 -19.69
N PRO A 48 9.84 -6.09 -20.04
CA PRO A 48 9.26 -7.43 -19.93
C PRO A 48 8.86 -7.75 -18.49
N LEU A 49 7.64 -8.26 -18.30
CA LEU A 49 7.11 -8.52 -16.98
C LEU A 49 7.97 -9.49 -16.17
N GLU A 50 8.53 -10.49 -16.81
CA GLU A 50 9.35 -11.51 -16.15
C GLU A 50 10.64 -10.95 -15.58
N LYS A 51 11.06 -9.74 -16.00
CA LYS A 51 12.28 -9.12 -15.50
C LYS A 51 12.06 -8.21 -14.30
N ILE A 52 10.81 -7.96 -13.93
CA ILE A 52 10.50 -7.05 -12.81
C ILE A 52 11.04 -7.61 -11.49
N SER A 53 10.95 -8.93 -11.27
CA SER A 53 11.43 -9.54 -10.04
C SER A 53 12.95 -9.48 -9.88
N GLY A 54 13.67 -9.19 -10.95
CA GLY A 54 15.14 -9.05 -10.91
C GLY A 54 15.61 -7.65 -10.53
N ILE A 55 14.71 -6.71 -10.34
CA ILE A 55 15.07 -5.33 -10.01
C ILE A 55 15.40 -5.25 -8.51
N LYS A 56 16.54 -4.62 -8.21
CA LYS A 56 16.97 -4.43 -6.82
C LYS A 56 15.91 -3.65 -6.05
N GLY A 57 15.50 -4.19 -4.91
CA GLY A 57 14.48 -3.58 -4.07
C GLY A 57 13.08 -4.12 -4.30
N ILE A 58 12.88 -4.95 -5.32
CA ILE A 58 11.59 -5.58 -5.65
C ILE A 58 11.74 -7.10 -5.54
N GLY A 59 11.18 -7.67 -4.46
CA GLY A 59 11.19 -9.12 -4.28
C GLY A 59 10.13 -9.81 -5.16
N ALA A 60 10.20 -11.14 -5.20
CA ALA A 60 9.31 -11.94 -6.05
C ALA A 60 7.82 -11.70 -5.74
N SER A 61 7.46 -11.65 -4.46
CA SER A 61 6.07 -11.44 -4.04
C SER A 61 5.56 -10.06 -4.46
N THR A 62 6.37 -9.03 -4.25
CA THR A 62 6.01 -7.66 -4.65
C THR A 62 5.95 -7.53 -6.17
N ALA A 63 6.89 -8.19 -6.87
CA ALA A 63 6.91 -8.19 -8.33
C ALA A 63 5.61 -8.77 -8.90
N GLN A 64 5.09 -9.84 -8.30
CA GLN A 64 3.82 -10.42 -8.74
C GLN A 64 2.66 -9.44 -8.61
N LYS A 65 2.64 -8.64 -7.54
CA LYS A 65 1.63 -7.60 -7.35
C LYS A 65 1.75 -6.49 -8.38
N VAL A 66 2.97 -6.10 -8.71
CA VAL A 66 3.21 -5.10 -9.76
C VAL A 66 2.76 -5.64 -11.12
N ILE A 67 3.07 -6.90 -11.42
CA ILE A 67 2.65 -7.55 -12.67
C ILE A 67 1.12 -7.58 -12.75
N GLU A 68 0.46 -7.99 -11.67
CA GLU A 68 -1.00 -8.00 -11.61
C GLU A 68 -1.56 -6.60 -11.90
N LEU A 69 -1.00 -5.58 -11.27
CA LEU A 69 -1.43 -4.21 -11.47
C LEU A 69 -1.29 -3.77 -12.93
N LEU A 70 -0.16 -4.10 -13.55
CA LEU A 70 0.08 -3.75 -14.95
C LEU A 70 -0.84 -4.51 -15.90
N GLN A 71 -1.21 -5.74 -15.58
CA GLN A 71 -2.06 -6.55 -16.44
C GLN A 71 -3.55 -6.28 -16.24
N THR A 72 -3.99 -6.00 -15.02
CA THR A 72 -5.41 -5.91 -14.68
C THR A 72 -5.86 -4.53 -14.24
N GLY A 73 -4.93 -3.65 -13.92
CA GLY A 73 -5.26 -2.32 -13.40
C GLY A 73 -5.53 -2.29 -11.91
N LYS A 74 -5.38 -3.41 -11.21
CA LYS A 74 -5.62 -3.48 -9.77
C LYS A 74 -4.73 -4.52 -9.10
N ILE A 75 -4.61 -4.42 -7.77
CA ILE A 75 -3.93 -5.42 -6.94
C ILE A 75 -5.00 -6.05 -6.06
N THR A 76 -5.25 -7.35 -6.22
CA THR A 76 -6.29 -8.06 -5.48
C THR A 76 -6.10 -7.93 -3.97
N ALA A 77 -4.87 -8.08 -3.48
CA ALA A 77 -4.57 -7.96 -2.05
C ALA A 77 -4.95 -6.58 -1.51
N LEU A 78 -4.74 -5.52 -2.31
CA LEU A 78 -5.09 -4.15 -1.93
C LEU A 78 -6.62 -3.98 -1.90
N GLU A 79 -7.31 -4.49 -2.92
CA GLU A 79 -8.76 -4.40 -2.99
C GLU A 79 -9.43 -5.08 -1.79
N GLU A 80 -8.90 -6.24 -1.39
CA GLU A 80 -9.39 -6.96 -0.22
C GLU A 80 -9.22 -6.15 1.06
N LYS A 81 -8.07 -5.48 1.22
CA LYS A 81 -7.82 -4.65 2.40
C LYS A 81 -8.72 -3.41 2.41
N ILE A 82 -8.92 -2.78 1.27
CA ILE A 82 -9.83 -1.64 1.16
C ILE A 82 -11.24 -2.08 1.53
N PHE A 83 -11.69 -3.21 1.02
CA PHE A 83 -13.02 -3.75 1.34
C PHE A 83 -13.19 -4.03 2.83
N SER A 84 -12.12 -4.48 3.49
CA SER A 84 -12.13 -4.83 4.91
C SER A 84 -11.90 -3.62 5.83
N THR A 85 -11.74 -2.43 5.28
CA THR A 85 -11.45 -1.22 6.05
C THR A 85 -12.69 -0.31 6.02
N PRO A 86 -13.24 0.09 7.20
CA PRO A 86 -14.37 1.00 7.22
C PRO A 86 -14.05 2.30 6.48
N PRO A 87 -15.02 2.88 5.75
CA PRO A 87 -14.77 4.14 5.01
C PRO A 87 -14.24 5.26 5.90
N GLY A 88 -14.70 5.35 7.14
CA GLY A 88 -14.21 6.36 8.08
C GLY A 88 -12.74 6.18 8.44
N VAL A 89 -12.28 4.93 8.50
CA VAL A 89 -10.86 4.64 8.74
C VAL A 89 -10.03 5.02 7.51
N MET A 90 -10.54 4.75 6.30
CA MET A 90 -9.90 5.21 5.07
C MET A 90 -9.77 6.73 5.05
N GLU A 91 -10.77 7.46 5.53
CA GLU A 91 -10.73 8.91 5.61
C GLU A 91 -9.62 9.40 6.55
N MET A 92 -9.31 8.65 7.61
CA MET A 92 -8.24 9.01 8.54
C MET A 92 -6.88 9.07 7.87
N LEU A 93 -6.68 8.31 6.78
CA LEU A 93 -5.43 8.37 6.00
C LEU A 93 -5.16 9.75 5.42
N LYS A 94 -6.21 10.56 5.24
CA LYS A 94 -6.10 11.90 4.67
C LYS A 94 -5.75 12.94 5.72
N ILE A 95 -5.80 12.59 7.00
CA ILE A 95 -5.50 13.54 8.08
C ILE A 95 -3.99 13.66 8.22
N LYS A 96 -3.50 14.88 8.05
CA LYS A 96 -2.08 15.18 8.18
C LYS A 96 -1.64 14.96 9.65
N GLY A 97 -0.56 14.24 9.83
CA GLY A 97 0.00 14.00 11.16
C GLY A 97 -0.48 12.72 11.83
N ILE A 98 -1.41 11.99 11.21
CA ILE A 98 -1.83 10.68 11.72
C ILE A 98 -1.29 9.60 10.79
N GLY A 99 -0.31 8.83 11.30
CA GLY A 99 0.26 7.73 10.53
C GLY A 99 -0.53 6.42 10.70
N PRO A 100 -0.19 5.40 9.89
CA PRO A 100 -0.92 4.13 9.91
C PRO A 100 -0.98 3.45 11.27
N LYS A 101 0.09 3.53 12.06
CA LYS A 101 0.12 2.90 13.39
C LYS A 101 -0.84 3.58 14.36
N LYS A 102 -0.95 4.91 14.30
CA LYS A 102 -1.93 5.64 15.09
C LYS A 102 -3.35 5.29 14.66
N ILE A 103 -3.58 5.18 13.36
CA ILE A 103 -4.87 4.79 12.82
C ILE A 103 -5.23 3.38 13.30
N HIS A 104 -4.27 2.45 13.29
CA HIS A 104 -4.48 1.11 13.82
C HIS A 104 -4.95 1.16 15.28
N ASN A 105 -4.26 1.94 16.12
CA ASN A 105 -4.62 2.05 17.52
C ASN A 105 -6.00 2.66 17.71
N ILE A 106 -6.31 3.72 16.96
CA ILE A 106 -7.61 4.38 17.03
C ILE A 106 -8.72 3.40 16.66
N TRP A 107 -8.54 2.67 15.58
CA TRP A 107 -9.55 1.74 15.08
C TRP A 107 -9.65 0.47 15.92
N LYS A 108 -8.52 -0.25 16.07
CA LYS A 108 -8.53 -1.59 16.67
C LYS A 108 -8.56 -1.59 18.19
N GLU A 109 -7.90 -0.63 18.82
CA GLU A 109 -7.80 -0.59 20.28
C GLU A 109 -8.86 0.31 20.90
N MET A 110 -9.23 1.40 20.24
CA MET A 110 -10.23 2.34 20.76
C MET A 110 -11.61 2.13 20.16
N GLY A 111 -11.74 1.30 19.12
CA GLY A 111 -13.03 1.04 18.47
C GLY A 111 -13.60 2.20 17.68
N VAL A 112 -12.77 3.18 17.32
CA VAL A 112 -13.21 4.37 16.59
C VAL A 112 -13.07 4.11 15.09
N GLU A 113 -14.17 4.24 14.34
CA GLU A 113 -14.23 3.94 12.91
C GLU A 113 -14.50 5.16 12.03
N SER A 114 -14.64 6.33 12.62
CA SER A 114 -14.91 7.54 11.87
C SER A 114 -14.23 8.76 12.48
N ILE A 115 -14.02 9.78 11.66
CA ILE A 115 -13.46 11.05 12.13
C ILE A 115 -14.40 11.72 13.13
N GLY A 116 -15.71 11.58 12.91
CA GLY A 116 -16.72 12.11 13.83
C GLY A 116 -16.57 11.55 15.23
N GLU A 117 -16.42 10.23 15.35
CA GLU A 117 -16.20 9.57 16.65
C GLU A 117 -14.89 10.03 17.29
N LEU A 118 -13.85 10.26 16.46
CA LEU A 118 -12.55 10.68 16.96
C LEU A 118 -12.62 12.07 17.61
N LEU A 119 -13.47 12.95 17.08
CA LEU A 119 -13.60 14.31 17.59
C LEU A 119 -14.47 14.41 18.86
N TYR A 120 -15.26 13.42 19.14
CA TYR A 120 -16.11 13.34 20.30
C TYR A 120 -15.71 12.15 21.19
#